data_a8f9e385ee6cc83efed17d39319870ef
#
_entry.id   a8f9e385ee6cc83efed17d39319870ef
#
_cell.length_a   1.000
_cell.length_b   1.000
_cell.length_c   1.000
_cell.angle_alpha   90.00
_cell.angle_beta   90.00
_cell.angle_gamma   90.00
#
_symmetry.space_group_name_H-M   'P 1'
#
loop_
_entity.id
_entity.type
_entity.pdbx_description
1 polymer ?
#
loop_
_entity_poly.entity_id
_entity_poly.type
_entity_poly.pdbx_seq_one_letter_code
_entity_poly.pdbx_strand_id
1 'polypeptide(L)'
;NNFFIFTYVLFSLWIFDTLSYVGGNLFQGKKIFPKLSKGKTYSGSISGLIMVILFNFLISNYFYDAFILNLFILAFIICTLSFIGDALVSLLKRQSNIKDTGTLFIGHGGFLDRMDSFILVFFFFIIFDIHKLIPYA
;
A
#
# COMPACT_ATOMS: atom_id res chain seq x y z
N ASN A 1 20.05 -9.95 -3.77
CA ASN A 1 19.33 -9.00 -2.89
C ASN A 1 17.93 -8.57 -3.37
N ASN A 2 17.45 -9.05 -4.54
CA ASN A 2 16.07 -8.81 -4.98
C ASN A 2 15.03 -9.35 -4.00
N PHE A 3 15.36 -10.40 -3.24
CA PHE A 3 14.49 -10.97 -2.22
C PHE A 3 14.23 -10.00 -1.06
N PHE A 4 15.25 -9.27 -0.62
CA PHE A 4 15.10 -8.26 0.43
C PHE A 4 14.16 -7.13 0.00
N ILE A 5 14.35 -6.62 -1.21
CA ILE A 5 13.52 -5.55 -1.77
C ILE A 5 12.06 -6.00 -1.88
N PHE A 6 11.84 -7.20 -2.41
CA PHE A 6 10.49 -7.77 -2.51
C PHE A 6 9.82 -7.90 -1.14
N THR A 7 10.55 -8.42 -0.16
CA THR A 7 10.06 -8.58 1.22
C THR A 7 9.74 -7.23 1.85
N TYR A 8 10.63 -6.25 1.68
CA TYR A 8 10.42 -4.88 2.18
C TYR A 8 9.14 -4.25 1.59
N VAL A 9 8.94 -4.35 0.28
CA VAL A 9 7.73 -3.83 -0.39
C VAL A 9 6.48 -4.50 0.14
N LEU A 10 6.49 -5.83 0.26
CA LEU A 10 5.37 -6.61 0.81
C LEU A 10 5.00 -6.16 2.23
N PHE A 11 5.99 -6.06 3.13
CA PHE A 11 5.73 -5.63 4.50
C PHE A 11 5.23 -4.19 4.57
N SER A 12 5.82 -3.29 3.78
CA SER A 12 5.37 -1.88 3.71
C SER A 12 3.92 -1.77 3.24
N LEU A 13 3.51 -2.55 2.24
CA LEU A 13 2.13 -2.61 1.77
C LEU A 13 1.19 -3.15 2.85
N TRP A 14 1.54 -4.27 3.49
CA TRP A 14 0.72 -4.84 4.55
C TRP A 14 0.53 -3.90 5.72
N ILE A 15 1.61 -3.22 6.15
CA ILE A 15 1.56 -2.22 7.21
C ILE A 15 0.63 -1.07 6.80
N PHE A 16 0.81 -0.54 5.59
CA PHE A 16 -0.02 0.55 5.09
C PHE A 16 -1.50 0.19 5.06
N ASP A 17 -1.86 -0.93 4.42
CA ASP A 17 -3.25 -1.34 4.25
C ASP A 17 -3.92 -1.68 5.58
N THR A 18 -3.24 -2.47 6.43
CA THR A 18 -3.78 -2.88 7.74
C THR A 18 -3.98 -1.68 8.65
N LEU A 19 -2.98 -0.81 8.77
CA LEU A 19 -3.05 0.31 9.70
C LEU A 19 -3.85 1.49 9.15
N SER A 20 -3.98 1.62 7.83
CA SER A 20 -4.97 2.52 7.23
C SER A 20 -6.40 2.09 7.57
N TYR A 21 -6.69 0.80 7.54
CA TYR A 21 -8.00 0.28 7.93
C TYR A 21 -8.28 0.48 9.42
N VAL A 22 -7.32 0.11 10.28
CA VAL A 22 -7.45 0.26 11.73
C VAL A 22 -7.60 1.73 12.12
N GLY A 23 -6.72 2.62 11.61
CA GLY A 23 -6.77 4.04 11.88
C GLY A 23 -8.04 4.70 11.35
N GLY A 24 -8.52 4.26 10.18
CA GLY A 24 -9.80 4.72 9.63
C GLY A 24 -11.00 4.40 10.52
N ASN A 25 -11.01 3.22 11.13
CA ASN A 25 -12.06 2.80 12.05
C ASN A 25 -11.96 3.49 13.42
N LEU A 26 -10.75 3.67 13.95
CA LEU A 26 -10.53 4.29 15.25
C LEU A 26 -10.83 5.80 15.23
N PHE A 27 -10.31 6.50 14.23
CA PHE A 27 -10.42 7.96 14.17
C PHE A 27 -11.64 8.46 13.38
N GLN A 28 -12.38 7.59 12.71
CA GLN A 28 -13.64 7.87 12.01
C GLN A 28 -13.61 9.15 11.15
N GLY A 29 -12.50 9.38 10.43
CA GLY A 29 -12.30 10.60 9.64
C GLY A 29 -13.21 10.68 8.41
N LYS A 30 -13.19 11.86 7.75
CA LYS A 30 -13.93 12.07 6.50
C LYS A 30 -13.50 11.04 5.44
N LYS A 31 -14.47 10.51 4.70
CA LYS A 31 -14.22 9.57 3.60
C LYS A 31 -13.59 10.29 2.42
N ILE A 32 -12.56 9.67 1.81
CA ILE A 32 -11.87 10.23 0.64
C ILE A 32 -12.73 10.04 -0.61
N PHE A 33 -13.25 8.83 -0.81
CA PHE A 33 -14.08 8.47 -1.96
C PHE A 33 -15.41 7.86 -1.51
N PRO A 34 -16.41 8.68 -1.05
CA PRO A 34 -17.66 8.15 -0.51
C PRO A 34 -18.44 7.27 -1.49
N LYS A 35 -18.33 7.58 -2.80
CA LYS A 35 -19.05 6.85 -3.87
C LYS A 35 -18.35 5.58 -4.33
N LEU A 36 -17.01 5.53 -4.25
CA LEU A 36 -16.20 4.42 -4.76
C LEU A 36 -15.85 3.41 -3.67
N SER A 37 -15.34 3.90 -2.55
CA SER A 37 -14.92 3.08 -1.41
C SER A 37 -15.38 3.70 -0.10
N LYS A 38 -16.30 3.03 0.58
CA LYS A 38 -16.83 3.51 1.87
C LYS A 38 -15.85 3.34 3.03
N GLY A 39 -14.80 2.55 2.88
CA GLY A 39 -13.82 2.23 3.92
C GLY A 39 -12.62 3.19 3.99
N LYS A 40 -12.34 3.95 2.91
CA LYS A 40 -11.15 4.81 2.85
C LYS A 40 -11.43 6.19 3.47
N THR A 41 -10.67 6.52 4.52
CA THR A 41 -10.75 7.79 5.24
C THR A 41 -9.41 8.52 5.21
N TYR A 42 -9.43 9.85 5.33
CA TYR A 42 -8.20 10.66 5.45
C TYR A 42 -7.38 10.25 6.68
N SER A 43 -8.05 10.06 7.82
CA SER A 43 -7.39 9.61 9.06
C SER A 43 -6.71 8.25 8.89
N GLY A 44 -7.38 7.32 8.19
CA GLY A 44 -6.81 6.02 7.88
C GLY A 44 -5.55 6.13 7.03
N SER A 45 -5.60 6.86 5.91
CA SER A 45 -4.42 7.01 5.03
C SER A 45 -3.24 7.68 5.73
N ILE A 46 -3.50 8.67 6.58
CA ILE A 46 -2.46 9.33 7.37
C ILE A 46 -1.87 8.37 8.41
N SER A 47 -2.69 7.61 9.13
CA SER A 47 -2.20 6.64 10.11
C SER A 47 -1.36 5.54 9.46
N GLY A 48 -1.78 5.03 8.29
CA GLY A 48 -1.01 4.06 7.52
C GLY A 48 0.36 4.62 7.10
N LEU A 49 0.38 5.86 6.58
CA LEU A 49 1.63 6.52 6.18
C LEU A 49 2.58 6.71 7.37
N ILE A 50 2.09 7.19 8.51
CA ILE A 50 2.88 7.37 9.73
C ILE A 50 3.51 6.05 10.15
N MET A 51 2.76 4.95 10.10
CA MET A 51 3.26 3.64 10.53
C MET A 51 4.30 3.06 9.57
N VAL A 52 4.16 3.30 8.26
CA VAL A 52 5.21 2.92 7.29
C VAL A 52 6.48 3.76 7.50
N ILE A 53 6.35 5.05 7.83
CA ILE A 53 7.48 5.90 8.20
C ILE A 53 8.19 5.36 9.44
N LEU A 54 7.44 5.00 10.50
CA LEU A 54 8.00 4.39 11.71
C LEU A 54 8.69 3.05 11.41
N PHE A 55 8.10 2.21 10.57
CA PHE A 55 8.71 0.97 10.11
C PHE A 55 10.04 1.22 9.40
N ASN A 56 10.09 2.22 8.51
CA ASN A 56 11.34 2.62 7.85
C ASN A 56 12.39 3.13 8.83
N PHE A 57 11.99 3.90 9.82
CA PHE A 57 12.89 4.37 10.88
C PHE A 57 13.50 3.20 11.66
N LEU A 58 12.69 2.18 11.99
CA LEU A 58 13.18 0.97 12.66
C LEU A 58 14.15 0.18 11.78
N ILE A 59 13.85 0.05 10.49
CA ILE A 59 14.75 -0.65 9.55
C ILE A 59 16.05 0.14 9.35
N SER A 60 15.98 1.48 9.25
CA SER A 60 17.15 2.31 9.02
C SER A 60 18.21 2.19 10.12
N ASN A 61 17.81 1.86 11.34
CA ASN A 61 18.74 1.59 12.43
C ASN A 61 19.61 0.33 12.23
N TYR A 62 19.17 -0.57 11.33
CA TYR A 62 19.92 -1.78 10.94
C TYR A 62 20.77 -1.58 9.69
N PHE A 63 20.50 -0.53 8.90
CA PHE A 63 21.20 -0.20 7.66
C PHE A 63 21.90 1.14 7.83
N TYR A 64 23.12 1.26 7.29
CA TYR A 64 23.94 2.46 7.40
C TYR A 64 23.21 3.75 6.99
N ASP A 65 23.48 4.84 7.70
CA ASP A 65 22.82 6.17 7.61
C ASP A 65 22.70 6.78 6.20
N ALA A 66 23.57 6.38 5.27
CA ALA A 66 23.62 6.94 3.91
C ALA A 66 22.32 6.74 3.08
N PHE A 67 21.38 5.90 3.54
CA PHE A 67 20.26 5.43 2.73
C PHE A 67 18.88 5.75 3.30
N ILE A 68 18.81 6.43 4.42
CA ILE A 68 17.57 6.78 5.11
C ILE A 68 16.63 7.55 4.16
N LEU A 69 17.13 8.54 3.44
CA LEU A 69 16.33 9.35 2.53
C LEU A 69 15.68 8.51 1.42
N ASN A 70 16.42 7.55 0.85
CA ASN A 70 15.92 6.67 -0.19
C ASN A 70 14.79 5.77 0.31
N LEU A 71 14.89 5.25 1.54
CA LEU A 71 13.84 4.45 2.18
C LEU A 71 12.57 5.28 2.41
N PHE A 72 12.68 6.54 2.82
CA PHE A 72 11.52 7.42 2.99
C PHE A 72 10.84 7.75 1.66
N ILE A 73 11.64 8.06 0.61
CA ILE A 73 11.11 8.29 -0.74
C ILE A 73 10.38 7.04 -1.24
N LEU A 74 10.99 5.88 -1.06
CA LEU A 74 10.42 4.60 -1.47
C LEU A 74 9.12 4.30 -0.73
N ALA A 75 9.08 4.53 0.58
CA ALA A 75 7.87 4.38 1.38
C ALA A 75 6.73 5.27 0.87
N PHE A 76 7.02 6.52 0.59
CA PHE A 76 6.04 7.46 0.06
C PHE A 76 5.51 7.01 -1.30
N ILE A 77 6.39 6.53 -2.20
CA ILE A 77 6.02 5.96 -3.50
C ILE A 77 5.11 4.73 -3.30
N ILE A 78 5.48 3.79 -2.44
CA ILE A 78 4.69 2.58 -2.16
C ILE A 78 3.30 2.94 -1.65
N CYS A 79 3.20 3.81 -0.65
CA CYS A 79 1.93 4.23 -0.07
C CYS A 79 1.01 4.92 -1.09
N THR A 80 1.57 5.82 -1.92
CA THR A 80 0.80 6.51 -2.96
C THR A 80 0.33 5.57 -4.05
N LEU A 81 1.18 4.66 -4.52
CA LEU A 81 0.83 3.67 -5.53
C LEU A 81 -0.21 2.66 -5.01
N SER A 82 -0.06 2.17 -3.77
CA SER A 82 -1.05 1.32 -3.11
C SER A 82 -2.41 2.02 -3.06
N PHE A 83 -2.44 3.26 -2.59
CA PHE A 83 -3.68 4.04 -2.51
C PHE A 83 -4.35 4.25 -3.87
N ILE A 84 -3.57 4.56 -4.91
CA ILE A 84 -4.06 4.73 -6.29
C ILE A 84 -4.53 3.38 -6.86
N GLY A 85 -3.79 2.30 -6.64
CA GLY A 85 -4.15 0.95 -7.10
C GLY A 85 -5.52 0.52 -6.60
N ASP A 86 -5.73 0.60 -5.31
CA ASP A 86 -7.03 0.33 -4.70
C ASP A 86 -8.16 1.21 -5.26
N ALA A 87 -7.88 2.51 -5.48
CA ALA A 87 -8.89 3.42 -6.03
C ALA A 87 -9.24 3.04 -7.46
N LEU A 88 -8.25 2.72 -8.30
CA LEU A 88 -8.45 2.29 -9.68
C LEU A 88 -9.25 0.99 -9.77
N VAL A 89 -8.87 -0.04 -9.02
CA VAL A 89 -9.60 -1.31 -9.03
C VAL A 89 -11.03 -1.13 -8.51
N SER A 90 -11.22 -0.31 -7.47
CA SER A 90 -12.56 0.04 -6.98
C SER A 90 -13.39 0.75 -8.06
N LEU A 91 -12.79 1.64 -8.84
CA LEU A 91 -13.44 2.36 -9.93
C LEU A 91 -13.85 1.39 -11.05
N LEU A 92 -12.96 0.51 -11.48
CA LEU A 92 -13.24 -0.51 -12.48
C LEU A 92 -14.39 -1.43 -12.05
N LYS A 93 -14.41 -1.88 -10.79
CA LYS A 93 -15.52 -2.67 -10.23
C LYS A 93 -16.87 -1.94 -10.35
N ARG A 94 -16.90 -0.65 -10.04
CA ARG A 94 -18.13 0.15 -10.15
C ARG A 94 -18.59 0.36 -11.59
N GLN A 95 -17.65 0.56 -12.52
CA GLN A 95 -17.97 0.67 -13.95
C GLN A 95 -18.60 -0.63 -14.50
N SER A 96 -18.14 -1.78 -14.01
CA SER A 96 -18.69 -3.09 -14.36
C SER A 96 -19.95 -3.48 -13.58
N ASN A 97 -20.50 -2.57 -12.75
CA ASN A 97 -21.67 -2.81 -11.88
C ASN A 97 -21.49 -4.00 -10.91
N ILE A 98 -20.25 -4.35 -10.58
CA ILE A 98 -19.92 -5.37 -9.59
C ILE A 98 -19.34 -4.73 -8.33
N LYS A 99 -19.44 -5.44 -7.21
CA LYS A 99 -18.82 -5.05 -5.94
C LYS A 99 -17.57 -5.87 -5.64
N ASP A 100 -17.67 -7.16 -5.88
CA ASP A 100 -16.60 -8.13 -5.60
C ASP A 100 -16.25 -8.86 -6.90
N THR A 101 -14.97 -9.20 -7.11
CA THR A 101 -14.49 -9.79 -8.37
C THR A 101 -14.62 -11.32 -8.42
N GLY A 102 -15.21 -11.95 -7.39
CA GLY A 102 -15.43 -13.40 -7.33
C GLY A 102 -15.72 -13.90 -5.93
N THR A 103 -15.89 -15.21 -5.81
CA THR A 103 -16.20 -15.92 -4.55
C THR A 103 -15.10 -16.88 -4.13
N LEU A 104 -13.84 -16.64 -4.57
CA LEU A 104 -12.73 -17.54 -4.31
C LEU A 104 -12.44 -17.71 -2.81
N PHE A 105 -12.68 -16.66 -2.03
CA PHE A 105 -12.55 -16.72 -0.57
C PHE A 105 -13.94 -16.54 0.06
N ILE A 106 -14.43 -17.57 0.74
CA ILE A 106 -15.73 -17.57 1.40
C ILE A 106 -15.83 -16.37 2.36
N GLY A 107 -16.75 -15.44 2.08
CA GLY A 107 -16.97 -14.23 2.87
C GLY A 107 -15.96 -13.08 2.67
N HIS A 108 -15.00 -13.19 1.74
CA HIS A 108 -13.91 -12.19 1.60
C HIS A 108 -13.67 -11.71 0.15
N GLY A 109 -14.53 -12.05 -0.81
CA GLY A 109 -14.41 -11.60 -2.20
C GLY A 109 -13.45 -12.42 -3.07
N GLY A 110 -13.08 -11.87 -4.21
CA GLY A 110 -12.19 -12.51 -5.18
C GLY A 110 -10.70 -12.29 -4.90
N PHE A 111 -9.87 -12.99 -5.66
CA PHE A 111 -8.40 -12.85 -5.61
C PHE A 111 -7.95 -11.42 -5.97
N LEU A 112 -8.57 -10.80 -6.98
CA LEU A 112 -8.29 -9.42 -7.39
C LEU A 112 -8.60 -8.41 -6.28
N ASP A 113 -9.59 -8.67 -5.42
CA ASP A 113 -9.93 -7.80 -4.30
C ASP A 113 -8.86 -7.76 -3.20
N ARG A 114 -7.93 -8.72 -3.23
CA ARG A 114 -6.79 -8.81 -2.31
C ARG A 114 -5.49 -8.30 -2.91
N MET A 115 -5.43 -8.27 -4.23
CA MET A 115 -4.22 -7.88 -4.97
C MET A 115 -4.32 -6.46 -5.56
N ASP A 116 -5.38 -5.73 -5.25
CA ASP A 116 -5.66 -4.42 -5.85
C ASP A 116 -4.56 -3.38 -5.56
N SER A 117 -4.10 -3.27 -4.32
CA SER A 117 -2.97 -2.41 -3.95
C SER A 117 -1.64 -2.92 -4.50
N PHE A 118 -1.46 -4.26 -4.58
CA PHE A 118 -0.20 -4.87 -5.01
C PHE A 118 0.06 -4.71 -6.50
N ILE A 119 -0.97 -4.84 -7.35
CA ILE A 119 -0.84 -4.86 -8.82
C ILE A 119 -0.10 -3.60 -9.30
N LEU A 120 -0.53 -2.43 -8.85
CA LEU A 120 0.04 -1.17 -9.32
C LEU A 120 1.45 -0.96 -8.77
N VAL A 121 1.70 -1.32 -7.52
CA VAL A 121 3.02 -1.19 -6.90
C VAL A 121 4.04 -2.08 -7.62
N PHE A 122 3.73 -3.38 -7.82
CA PHE A 122 4.65 -4.29 -8.51
C PHE A 122 4.86 -3.93 -9.97
N PHE A 123 3.82 -3.47 -10.67
CA PHE A 123 3.95 -2.97 -12.04
C PHE A 123 4.95 -1.81 -12.14
N PHE A 124 4.85 -0.84 -11.23
CA PHE A 124 5.79 0.27 -11.17
C PHE A 124 7.21 -0.18 -10.82
N PHE A 125 7.35 -1.11 -9.88
CA PHE A 125 8.65 -1.67 -9.50
C PHE A 125 9.37 -2.34 -10.67
N ILE A 126 8.64 -3.07 -11.51
CA ILE A 126 9.20 -3.76 -12.67
C ILE A 126 9.60 -2.76 -13.76
N ILE A 127 8.74 -1.78 -14.07
CA ILE A 127 8.97 -0.85 -15.18
C ILE A 127 10.08 0.17 -14.88
N PHE A 128 10.09 0.72 -13.66
CA PHE A 128 10.99 1.82 -13.32
C PHE A 128 12.28 1.38 -12.62
N ASP A 129 12.55 0.06 -12.53
CA ASP A 129 13.73 -0.45 -11.85
C ASP A 129 13.96 0.19 -10.47
N ILE A 130 12.88 0.41 -9.73
CA ILE A 130 12.89 1.15 -8.44
C ILE A 130 13.80 0.45 -7.42
N HIS A 131 14.13 -0.82 -7.63
CA HIS A 131 15.14 -1.51 -6.85
C HIS A 131 16.50 -0.78 -6.79
N LYS A 132 16.82 0.06 -7.78
CA LYS A 132 18.04 0.89 -7.80
C LYS A 132 18.02 2.00 -6.74
N LEU A 133 16.87 2.34 -6.18
CA LEU A 133 16.76 3.30 -5.07
C LEU A 133 17.17 2.69 -3.73
N ILE A 134 17.21 1.35 -3.64
CA ILE A 134 17.70 0.67 -2.45
C ILE A 134 19.15 0.30 -2.71
N PRO A 135 20.08 0.88 -1.96
CA PRO A 135 21.49 0.54 -2.10
C PRO A 135 21.73 -0.91 -1.69
N TYR A 136 22.52 -1.56 -2.47
CA TYR A 136 22.99 -2.91 -2.16
C TYR A 136 23.94 -2.82 -0.94
N ALA A 137 23.52 -3.44 0.17
CA ALA A 137 24.44 -3.77 1.24
C ALA A 137 25.26 -5.00 0.84
#